data_62439524a9eb80b33814cc621b03d0e9
#
_entry.id   62439524a9eb80b33814cc621b03d0e9
#
_cell.length_a   1.000
_cell.length_b   1.000
_cell.length_c   1.000
_cell.angle_alpha   90.00
_cell.angle_beta   90.00
_cell.angle_gamma   90.00
#
_symmetry.space_group_name_H-M   'P 1'
#
loop_
_entity.id
_entity.type
_entity.pdbx_description
1 polymer ?
#
loop_
_entity_poly.entity_id
_entity_poly.type
_entity_poly.pdbx_seq_one_letter_code
_entity_poly.pdbx_strand_id
1 'polypeptide(L)'
;MQTQRSLDECRNEPFTDFSNPANAAAFKAALEKVRSELGREYPIVIGGEKLSLDHKFNSTDPAEKSRVVGVFSEGDTDTSLVDRAIATAGEAFLSWRNVPYAERAEYLFKAAELMRQRKHELSAWMVFEVSKTWAEADGDTAEAIDFCEFYGREMLRWGSEQPVTPNPGEENTFEYIPLGVGAIIPPWNFPLAIMAGMTMAAVVAGNTVVL
;
A
#
# COMPACT_ATOMS: atom_id res chain seq x y z
N MET A 1 19.51 17.89 -8.22
CA MET A 1 18.35 18.34 -9.03
C MET A 1 17.36 17.20 -8.98
N GLN A 2 16.32 17.29 -8.12
CA GLN A 2 15.19 16.37 -8.17
C GLN A 2 14.47 16.63 -9.48
N THR A 3 14.37 15.62 -10.34
CA THR A 3 13.54 15.68 -11.56
C THR A 3 12.10 15.86 -11.07
N GLN A 4 11.53 17.01 -11.35
CA GLN A 4 10.16 17.34 -10.96
C GLN A 4 9.22 16.38 -11.71
N ARG A 5 8.77 15.32 -11.04
CA ARG A 5 7.81 14.36 -11.60
C ARG A 5 6.46 15.04 -11.74
N SER A 6 5.91 15.10 -12.92
CA SER A 6 4.62 15.72 -13.24
C SER A 6 3.56 14.66 -13.57
N LEU A 7 2.28 15.06 -13.54
CA LEU A 7 1.18 14.20 -13.98
C LEU A 7 1.25 13.85 -15.47
N ASP A 8 1.73 14.79 -16.29
CA ASP A 8 1.85 14.60 -17.74
C ASP A 8 2.82 13.47 -18.12
N GLU A 9 3.75 13.13 -17.21
CA GLU A 9 4.70 12.03 -17.37
C GLU A 9 4.16 10.70 -16.80
N CYS A 10 3.00 10.72 -16.14
CA CYS A 10 2.40 9.51 -15.57
C CYS A 10 1.94 8.58 -16.70
N ARG A 11 2.35 7.34 -16.62
CA ARG A 11 1.89 6.26 -17.50
C ARG A 11 1.54 5.06 -16.63
N ASN A 12 0.46 4.40 -17.01
CA ASN A 12 0.06 3.17 -16.33
C ASN A 12 1.16 2.12 -16.43
N GLU A 13 1.32 1.35 -15.38
CA GLU A 13 2.23 0.21 -15.33
C GLU A 13 1.81 -0.82 -16.39
N PRO A 14 2.70 -1.23 -17.30
CA PRO A 14 2.34 -2.18 -18.34
C PRO A 14 2.03 -3.57 -17.74
N PHE A 15 0.99 -4.20 -18.29
CA PHE A 15 0.68 -5.59 -17.96
C PHE A 15 1.74 -6.54 -18.52
N THR A 16 1.98 -7.63 -17.80
CA THR A 16 2.90 -8.66 -18.24
C THR A 16 2.29 -9.47 -19.39
N ASP A 17 2.98 -9.52 -20.52
CA ASP A 17 2.62 -10.40 -21.62
C ASP A 17 3.03 -11.86 -21.30
N PHE A 18 2.10 -12.67 -20.85
CA PHE A 18 2.32 -14.08 -20.53
C PHE A 18 2.38 -14.99 -21.76
N SER A 19 2.10 -14.48 -22.97
CA SER A 19 2.38 -15.22 -24.21
C SER A 19 3.90 -15.29 -24.48
N ASN A 20 4.67 -14.39 -23.90
CA ASN A 20 6.14 -14.46 -23.91
C ASN A 20 6.62 -15.57 -22.96
N PRO A 21 7.33 -16.60 -23.48
CA PRO A 21 7.79 -17.73 -22.68
C PRO A 21 8.71 -17.34 -21.51
N ALA A 22 9.50 -16.26 -21.64
CA ALA A 22 10.39 -15.79 -20.58
C ALA A 22 9.57 -15.23 -19.41
N ASN A 23 8.54 -14.44 -19.67
CA ASN A 23 7.66 -13.90 -18.64
C ASN A 23 6.87 -15.03 -17.95
N ALA A 24 6.35 -15.98 -18.72
CA ALA A 24 5.66 -17.13 -18.15
C ALA A 24 6.58 -17.99 -17.27
N ALA A 25 7.84 -18.18 -17.66
CA ALA A 25 8.83 -18.90 -16.86
C ALA A 25 9.17 -18.15 -15.57
N ALA A 26 9.36 -16.83 -15.64
CA ALA A 26 9.63 -15.98 -14.46
C ALA A 26 8.47 -16.01 -13.45
N PHE A 27 7.23 -15.95 -13.95
CA PHE A 27 6.06 -16.03 -13.10
C PHE A 27 5.91 -17.41 -12.43
N LYS A 28 6.16 -18.50 -13.17
CA LYS A 28 6.19 -19.85 -12.59
C LYS A 28 7.23 -19.98 -11.48
N ALA A 29 8.41 -19.40 -11.66
CA ALA A 29 9.44 -19.40 -10.63
C ALA A 29 8.98 -18.61 -9.39
N ALA A 30 8.27 -17.50 -9.57
CA ALA A 30 7.67 -16.73 -8.46
C ALA A 30 6.60 -17.54 -7.72
N LEU A 31 5.74 -18.28 -8.43
CA LEU A 31 4.75 -19.20 -7.83
C LEU A 31 5.43 -20.28 -6.97
N GLU A 32 6.50 -20.89 -7.46
CA GLU A 32 7.23 -21.90 -6.68
C GLU A 32 7.92 -21.29 -5.44
N LYS A 33 8.49 -20.10 -5.58
CA LYS A 33 9.04 -19.35 -4.44
C LYS A 33 7.96 -19.10 -3.38
N VAL A 34 6.84 -18.50 -3.77
CA VAL A 34 5.73 -18.21 -2.85
C VAL A 34 5.17 -19.49 -2.24
N ARG A 35 5.02 -20.57 -3.02
CA ARG A 35 4.57 -21.87 -2.52
C ARG A 35 5.46 -22.39 -1.39
N SER A 36 6.76 -22.17 -1.46
CA SER A 36 7.71 -22.56 -0.41
C SER A 36 7.60 -21.70 0.86
N GLU A 37 6.90 -20.58 0.78
CA GLU A 37 6.72 -19.62 1.87
C GLU A 37 5.34 -19.68 2.52
N LEU A 38 4.42 -20.48 1.98
CA LEU A 38 3.07 -20.64 2.52
C LEU A 38 3.08 -21.20 3.94
N GLY A 39 2.02 -20.90 4.71
CA GLY A 39 1.82 -21.38 6.07
C GLY A 39 2.66 -20.65 7.13
N ARG A 40 3.37 -19.59 6.77
CA ARG A 40 4.10 -18.76 7.75
C ARG A 40 3.12 -18.03 8.67
N GLU A 41 3.62 -17.75 9.87
CA GLU A 41 2.91 -16.95 10.86
C GLU A 41 3.20 -15.47 10.70
N TYR A 42 2.15 -14.64 10.80
CA TYR A 42 2.20 -13.19 10.68
C TYR A 42 1.61 -12.53 11.93
N PRO A 43 2.43 -11.77 12.67
CA PRO A 43 2.00 -11.06 13.87
C PRO A 43 1.21 -9.79 13.50
N ILE A 44 0.45 -9.24 14.44
CA ILE A 44 -0.01 -7.85 14.41
C ILE A 44 1.21 -6.94 14.58
N VAL A 45 1.23 -5.79 13.90
CA VAL A 45 2.31 -4.81 14.03
C VAL A 45 1.73 -3.47 14.47
N ILE A 46 2.15 -2.97 15.63
CA ILE A 46 1.73 -1.67 16.17
C ILE A 46 2.99 -0.88 16.54
N GLY A 47 3.20 0.29 15.91
CA GLY A 47 4.37 1.13 16.20
C GLY A 47 5.72 0.45 15.94
N GLY A 48 5.76 -0.50 14.99
CA GLY A 48 6.95 -1.31 14.70
C GLY A 48 7.15 -2.53 15.61
N GLU A 49 6.38 -2.68 16.68
CA GLU A 49 6.40 -3.85 17.55
C GLU A 49 5.54 -4.98 16.95
N LYS A 50 6.09 -6.19 16.94
CA LYS A 50 5.43 -7.39 16.45
C LYS A 50 4.78 -8.14 17.61
N LEU A 51 3.47 -8.31 17.56
CA LEU A 51 2.64 -8.95 18.58
C LEU A 51 2.09 -10.27 18.02
N SER A 52 2.62 -11.38 18.52
CA SER A 52 2.07 -12.71 18.24
C SER A 52 1.09 -13.07 19.35
N LEU A 53 -0.18 -13.27 18.99
CA LEU A 53 -1.26 -13.59 19.92
C LEU A 53 -1.52 -15.10 19.92
N ASP A 54 -2.12 -15.61 21.00
CA ASP A 54 -2.50 -17.02 21.10
C ASP A 54 -3.67 -17.35 20.16
N HIS A 55 -4.61 -16.39 20.01
CA HIS A 55 -5.73 -16.53 19.06
C HIS A 55 -5.27 -16.22 17.65
N LYS A 56 -5.50 -17.13 16.71
CA LYS A 56 -5.02 -17.06 15.34
C LYS A 56 -6.05 -17.65 14.39
N PHE A 57 -6.06 -17.16 13.16
CA PHE A 57 -6.81 -17.77 12.07
C PHE A 57 -5.91 -18.15 10.89
N ASN A 58 -6.36 -19.12 10.11
CA ASN A 58 -5.69 -19.53 8.88
C ASN A 58 -6.35 -18.87 7.68
N SER A 59 -5.58 -18.10 6.91
CA SER A 59 -5.96 -17.78 5.54
C SER A 59 -5.70 -19.00 4.65
N THR A 60 -6.70 -19.45 3.93
CA THR A 60 -6.61 -20.67 3.10
C THR A 60 -6.81 -20.34 1.63
N ASP A 61 -6.14 -21.10 0.75
CA ASP A 61 -6.33 -21.00 -0.69
C ASP A 61 -7.76 -21.40 -1.06
N PRO A 62 -8.56 -20.52 -1.71
CA PRO A 62 -9.93 -20.84 -2.10
C PRO A 62 -10.02 -22.01 -3.09
N ALA A 63 -8.99 -22.22 -3.92
CA ALA A 63 -8.94 -23.33 -4.88
C ALA A 63 -8.56 -24.66 -4.22
N GLU A 64 -7.84 -24.62 -3.08
CA GLU A 64 -7.42 -25.81 -2.33
C GLU A 64 -7.47 -25.53 -0.82
N LYS A 65 -8.63 -25.69 -0.21
CA LYS A 65 -8.91 -25.32 1.20
C LYS A 65 -8.00 -25.99 2.23
N SER A 66 -7.33 -27.08 1.90
CA SER A 66 -6.31 -27.72 2.73
C SER A 66 -4.98 -26.97 2.77
N ARG A 67 -4.77 -26.07 1.80
CA ARG A 67 -3.55 -25.24 1.70
C ARG A 67 -3.70 -24.00 2.55
N VAL A 68 -2.90 -23.89 3.58
CA VAL A 68 -2.81 -22.69 4.41
C VAL A 68 -1.86 -21.71 3.74
N VAL A 69 -2.34 -20.53 3.39
CA VAL A 69 -1.55 -19.44 2.81
C VAL A 69 -0.75 -18.73 3.88
N GLY A 70 -1.37 -18.42 5.01
CA GLY A 70 -0.72 -17.81 6.16
C GLY A 70 -1.53 -18.00 7.45
N VAL A 71 -0.85 -17.87 8.58
CA VAL A 71 -1.45 -17.92 9.92
C VAL A 71 -1.35 -16.54 10.54
N PHE A 72 -2.47 -15.92 10.88
CA PHE A 72 -2.51 -14.54 11.34
C PHE A 72 -2.98 -14.45 12.78
N SER A 73 -2.32 -13.58 13.56
CA SER A 73 -2.79 -13.24 14.91
C SER A 73 -4.11 -12.46 14.81
N GLU A 74 -5.08 -12.81 15.66
CA GLU A 74 -6.42 -12.24 15.68
C GLU A 74 -6.68 -11.56 17.03
N GLY A 75 -7.02 -10.27 16.98
CA GLY A 75 -7.26 -9.44 18.16
C GLY A 75 -8.74 -9.10 18.38
N ASP A 76 -9.66 -9.97 17.95
CA ASP A 76 -11.10 -9.77 17.85
C ASP A 76 -11.80 -9.40 19.17
N THR A 77 -11.27 -9.87 20.29
CA THR A 77 -11.87 -9.67 21.62
C THR A 77 -11.15 -8.62 22.46
N ASP A 78 -9.99 -8.15 22.04
CA ASP A 78 -9.17 -7.20 22.82
C ASP A 78 -9.22 -5.79 22.22
N THR A 79 -10.23 -5.00 22.64
CA THR A 79 -10.35 -3.59 22.22
C THR A 79 -9.16 -2.74 22.65
N SER A 80 -8.37 -3.17 23.63
CA SER A 80 -7.18 -2.43 24.08
C SER A 80 -6.11 -2.39 22.98
N LEU A 81 -6.04 -3.40 22.09
CA LEU A 81 -5.14 -3.40 20.94
C LEU A 81 -5.56 -2.33 19.91
N VAL A 82 -6.86 -2.15 19.70
CA VAL A 82 -7.39 -1.11 18.81
C VAL A 82 -7.07 0.28 19.39
N ASP A 83 -7.34 0.49 20.66
CA ASP A 83 -7.03 1.75 21.35
C ASP A 83 -5.54 2.06 21.28
N ARG A 84 -4.70 1.05 21.53
CA ARG A 84 -3.24 1.17 21.40
C ARG A 84 -2.81 1.52 19.98
N ALA A 85 -3.38 0.88 18.95
CA ALA A 85 -3.05 1.16 17.55
C ALA A 85 -3.41 2.61 17.18
N ILE A 86 -4.59 3.07 17.59
CA ILE A 86 -5.06 4.45 17.36
C ILE A 86 -4.15 5.46 18.09
N ALA A 87 -3.84 5.20 19.37
CA ALA A 87 -2.96 6.09 20.15
C ALA A 87 -1.56 6.19 19.52
N THR A 88 -0.97 5.03 19.14
CA THR A 88 0.35 4.98 18.49
C THR A 88 0.34 5.71 17.14
N ALA A 89 -0.71 5.55 16.35
CA ALA A 89 -0.86 6.29 15.09
C ALA A 89 -1.03 7.80 15.35
N GLY A 90 -1.74 8.19 16.43
CA GLY A 90 -1.88 9.58 16.86
C GLY A 90 -0.55 10.21 17.26
N GLU A 91 0.29 9.50 18.00
CA GLU A 91 1.64 9.95 18.35
C GLU A 91 2.53 10.12 17.10
N ALA A 92 2.52 9.15 16.20
CA ALA A 92 3.25 9.23 14.93
C ALA A 92 2.79 10.39 14.04
N PHE A 93 1.50 10.71 14.07
CA PHE A 93 0.93 11.83 13.31
C PHE A 93 1.59 13.17 13.65
N LEU A 94 1.96 13.42 14.92
CA LEU A 94 2.56 14.68 15.36
C LEU A 94 3.87 15.00 14.63
N SER A 95 4.63 14.00 14.25
CA SER A 95 5.86 14.14 13.46
C SER A 95 5.62 14.02 11.96
N TRP A 96 4.84 13.02 11.54
CA TRP A 96 4.61 12.73 10.12
C TRP A 96 3.93 13.88 9.38
N ARG A 97 2.97 14.55 9.99
CA ARG A 97 2.28 15.72 9.40
C ARG A 97 3.23 16.85 9.00
N ASN A 98 4.39 16.95 9.63
CA ASN A 98 5.39 18.00 9.40
C ASN A 98 6.47 17.57 8.38
N VAL A 99 6.48 16.32 7.93
CA VAL A 99 7.37 15.87 6.86
C VAL A 99 6.99 16.60 5.56
N PRO A 100 7.93 17.22 4.86
CA PRO A 100 7.63 17.94 3.61
C PRO A 100 6.86 17.06 2.62
N TYR A 101 5.86 17.62 1.96
CA TYR A 101 5.01 16.88 1.01
C TYR A 101 5.83 16.19 -0.10
N ALA A 102 6.90 16.83 -0.56
CA ALA A 102 7.78 16.24 -1.57
C ALA A 102 8.52 15.00 -1.05
N GLU A 103 8.94 15.01 0.20
CA GLU A 103 9.57 13.85 0.83
C GLU A 103 8.55 12.70 1.02
N ARG A 104 7.32 13.01 1.42
CA ARG A 104 6.25 12.00 1.50
C ARG A 104 5.95 11.37 0.14
N ALA A 105 5.96 12.17 -0.94
CA ALA A 105 5.81 11.66 -2.30
C ALA A 105 6.95 10.71 -2.71
N GLU A 106 8.19 10.99 -2.31
CA GLU A 106 9.34 10.10 -2.61
C GLU A 106 9.19 8.71 -1.96
N TYR A 107 8.57 8.60 -0.77
CA TYR A 107 8.25 7.29 -0.19
C TYR A 107 7.32 6.46 -1.09
N LEU A 108 6.31 7.10 -1.72
CA LEU A 108 5.41 6.42 -2.64
C LEU A 108 6.15 5.97 -3.91
N PHE A 109 6.97 6.83 -4.48
CA PHE A 109 7.77 6.45 -5.66
C PHE A 109 8.73 5.32 -5.36
N LYS A 110 9.31 5.31 -4.16
CA LYS A 110 10.14 4.21 -3.69
C LYS A 110 9.35 2.91 -3.54
N ALA A 111 8.13 2.98 -3.01
CA ALA A 111 7.24 1.83 -2.89
C ALA A 111 6.87 1.28 -4.27
N ALA A 112 6.51 2.14 -5.23
CA ALA A 112 6.24 1.75 -6.62
C ALA A 112 7.43 0.99 -7.25
N GLU A 113 8.64 1.51 -7.07
CA GLU A 113 9.86 0.86 -7.59
C GLU A 113 10.09 -0.52 -6.97
N LEU A 114 9.92 -0.66 -5.65
CA LEU A 114 10.03 -1.94 -4.97
C LEU A 114 8.96 -2.94 -5.40
N MET A 115 7.74 -2.47 -5.67
CA MET A 115 6.66 -3.30 -6.20
C MET A 115 6.99 -3.79 -7.62
N ARG A 116 7.58 -2.94 -8.50
CA ARG A 116 8.04 -3.34 -9.84
C ARG A 116 9.07 -4.46 -9.77
N GLN A 117 10.06 -4.32 -8.90
CA GLN A 117 11.10 -5.33 -8.71
C GLN A 117 10.55 -6.67 -8.22
N ARG A 118 9.43 -6.65 -7.50
CA ARG A 118 8.77 -7.82 -6.92
C ARG A 118 7.43 -8.16 -7.57
N LYS A 119 7.15 -7.63 -8.77
CA LYS A 119 5.83 -7.70 -9.40
C LYS A 119 5.31 -9.13 -9.47
N HIS A 120 6.09 -10.06 -9.98
CA HIS A 120 5.68 -11.47 -10.07
C HIS A 120 5.51 -12.14 -8.71
N GLU A 121 6.33 -11.80 -7.72
CA GLU A 121 6.19 -12.33 -6.35
C GLU A 121 4.87 -11.86 -5.72
N LEU A 122 4.58 -10.56 -5.78
CA LEU A 122 3.33 -9.99 -5.24
C LEU A 122 2.11 -10.59 -5.94
N SER A 123 2.16 -10.70 -7.26
CA SER A 123 1.08 -11.33 -8.03
C SER A 123 0.92 -12.82 -7.69
N ALA A 124 2.01 -13.54 -7.45
CA ALA A 124 1.96 -14.96 -7.06
C ALA A 124 1.27 -15.18 -5.70
N TRP A 125 1.45 -14.28 -4.73
CA TRP A 125 0.70 -14.33 -3.47
C TRP A 125 -0.81 -14.27 -3.70
N MET A 126 -1.28 -13.37 -4.59
CA MET A 126 -2.71 -13.23 -4.90
C MET A 126 -3.31 -14.43 -5.64
N VAL A 127 -2.49 -15.17 -6.40
CA VAL A 127 -2.94 -16.45 -6.99
C VAL A 127 -3.29 -17.46 -5.90
N PHE A 128 -2.49 -17.55 -4.82
CA PHE A 128 -2.76 -18.48 -3.71
C PHE A 128 -3.82 -17.95 -2.74
N GLU A 129 -3.82 -16.66 -2.43
CA GLU A 129 -4.67 -16.12 -1.37
C GLU A 129 -6.12 -15.88 -1.81
N VAL A 130 -6.33 -15.43 -3.04
CA VAL A 130 -7.65 -15.07 -3.57
C VAL A 130 -7.99 -15.74 -4.91
N SER A 131 -7.22 -16.74 -5.33
CA SER A 131 -7.41 -17.52 -6.57
C SER A 131 -7.52 -16.69 -7.85
N LYS A 132 -6.80 -15.57 -7.94
CA LYS A 132 -6.72 -14.78 -9.16
C LYS A 132 -6.01 -15.55 -10.27
N THR A 133 -6.46 -15.37 -11.52
CA THR A 133 -5.66 -15.76 -12.68
C THR A 133 -4.36 -14.96 -12.73
N TRP A 134 -3.37 -15.43 -13.47
CA TRP A 134 -2.10 -14.72 -13.64
C TRP A 134 -2.27 -13.29 -14.13
N ALA A 135 -3.16 -13.10 -15.12
CA ALA A 135 -3.43 -11.80 -15.70
C ALA A 135 -4.13 -10.84 -14.70
N GLU A 136 -5.10 -11.34 -13.93
CA GLU A 136 -5.79 -10.54 -12.91
C GLU A 136 -4.86 -10.18 -11.75
N ALA A 137 -4.01 -11.09 -11.32
CA ALA A 137 -3.01 -10.85 -10.27
C ALA A 137 -1.94 -9.84 -10.72
N ASP A 138 -1.48 -9.94 -11.97
CA ASP A 138 -0.56 -8.97 -12.57
C ASP A 138 -1.20 -7.58 -12.68
N GLY A 139 -2.47 -7.52 -13.08
CA GLY A 139 -3.24 -6.28 -13.17
C GLY A 139 -3.43 -5.61 -11.81
N ASP A 140 -3.73 -6.37 -10.76
CA ASP A 140 -3.84 -5.86 -9.39
C ASP A 140 -2.50 -5.26 -8.91
N THR A 141 -1.37 -5.95 -9.16
CA THR A 141 -0.06 -5.41 -8.81
C THR A 141 0.27 -4.15 -9.63
N ALA A 142 -0.07 -4.12 -10.91
CA ALA A 142 0.13 -2.95 -11.75
C ALA A 142 -0.69 -1.75 -11.23
N GLU A 143 -1.94 -1.96 -10.85
CA GLU A 143 -2.79 -0.91 -10.27
C GLU A 143 -2.25 -0.40 -8.93
N ALA A 144 -1.70 -1.26 -8.07
CA ALA A 144 -1.03 -0.84 -6.84
C ALA A 144 0.16 0.10 -7.10
N ILE A 145 0.94 -0.20 -8.13
CA ILE A 145 2.05 0.64 -8.59
C ILE A 145 1.52 1.97 -9.10
N ASP A 146 0.47 1.94 -9.93
CA ASP A 146 -0.16 3.14 -10.48
C ASP A 146 -0.70 4.06 -9.39
N PHE A 147 -1.32 3.53 -8.34
CA PHE A 147 -1.75 4.33 -7.19
C PHE A 147 -0.60 5.06 -6.51
N CYS A 148 0.53 4.39 -6.29
CA CYS A 148 1.70 5.02 -5.71
C CYS A 148 2.24 6.14 -6.60
N GLU A 149 2.36 5.90 -7.89
CA GLU A 149 2.84 6.88 -8.87
C GLU A 149 1.89 8.07 -9.01
N PHE A 150 0.59 7.82 -9.08
CA PHE A 150 -0.43 8.85 -9.22
C PHE A 150 -0.53 9.73 -7.98
N TYR A 151 -0.70 9.13 -6.79
CA TYR A 151 -0.86 9.91 -5.56
C TYR A 151 0.43 10.64 -5.16
N GLY A 152 1.61 10.09 -5.46
CA GLY A 152 2.86 10.80 -5.28
C GLY A 152 2.91 12.09 -6.12
N ARG A 153 2.52 12.03 -7.40
CA ARG A 153 2.46 13.19 -8.29
C ARG A 153 1.37 14.18 -7.88
N GLU A 154 0.20 13.69 -7.53
CA GLU A 154 -0.89 14.54 -7.01
C GLU A 154 -0.48 15.25 -5.73
N MET A 155 0.30 14.59 -4.84
CA MET A 155 0.81 15.27 -3.66
C MET A 155 1.81 16.37 -4.00
N LEU A 156 2.68 16.19 -5.00
CA LEU A 156 3.57 17.25 -5.48
C LEU A 156 2.77 18.44 -6.01
N ARG A 157 1.64 18.20 -6.68
CA ARG A 157 0.74 19.23 -7.20
C ARG A 157 -0.01 19.96 -6.09
N TRP A 158 -0.68 19.21 -5.21
CA TRP A 158 -1.57 19.77 -4.20
C TRP A 158 -0.87 20.25 -2.92
N GLY A 159 0.31 19.70 -2.62
CA GLY A 159 1.15 20.12 -1.50
C GLY A 159 1.96 21.38 -1.78
N SER A 160 2.08 21.78 -3.06
CA SER A 160 2.71 23.04 -3.44
C SER A 160 1.79 24.25 -3.14
N GLU A 161 2.35 25.45 -3.19
CA GLU A 161 1.59 26.68 -3.06
C GLU A 161 0.45 26.74 -4.07
N GLN A 162 -0.77 26.97 -3.57
CA GLN A 162 -1.96 27.05 -4.40
C GLN A 162 -2.27 28.51 -4.74
N PRO A 163 -2.76 28.80 -5.96
CA PRO A 163 -3.08 30.18 -6.37
C PRO A 163 -4.22 30.74 -5.52
N VAL A 164 -4.03 31.98 -5.06
CA VAL A 164 -5.06 32.77 -4.37
C VAL A 164 -5.25 34.10 -5.07
N THR A 165 -6.43 34.70 -4.94
CA THR A 165 -6.68 36.05 -5.48
C THR A 165 -5.99 37.08 -4.60
N PRO A 166 -5.05 37.89 -5.14
CA PRO A 166 -4.39 38.94 -4.37
C PRO A 166 -5.40 40.00 -3.91
N ASN A 167 -5.26 40.44 -2.65
CA ASN A 167 -6.03 41.57 -2.12
C ASN A 167 -5.07 42.60 -1.52
N PRO A 168 -5.15 43.90 -1.86
CA PRO A 168 -4.24 44.90 -1.35
C PRO A 168 -4.20 44.95 0.18
N GLY A 169 -2.99 44.84 0.74
CA GLY A 169 -2.78 44.87 2.19
C GLY A 169 -2.97 43.53 2.91
N GLU A 170 -3.20 42.46 2.18
CA GLU A 170 -3.34 41.09 2.71
C GLU A 170 -2.29 40.15 2.10
N GLU A 171 -1.78 39.22 2.91
CA GLU A 171 -0.98 38.08 2.48
C GLU A 171 -1.83 36.82 2.71
N ASN A 172 -2.43 36.32 1.66
CA ASN A 172 -3.33 35.16 1.72
C ASN A 172 -2.61 33.91 1.23
N THR A 173 -2.78 32.79 1.96
CA THR A 173 -2.30 31.46 1.56
C THR A 173 -3.44 30.46 1.59
N PHE A 174 -3.34 29.43 0.76
CA PHE A 174 -4.26 28.29 0.78
C PHE A 174 -3.45 27.00 0.86
N GLU A 175 -3.72 26.19 1.86
CA GLU A 175 -3.01 24.96 2.12
C GLU A 175 -3.98 23.81 2.43
N TYR A 176 -3.64 22.62 1.92
CA TYR A 176 -4.27 21.37 2.33
C TYR A 176 -3.57 20.83 3.58
N ILE A 177 -4.33 20.57 4.64
CA ILE A 177 -3.80 20.04 5.90
C ILE A 177 -4.22 18.59 6.12
N PRO A 178 -3.36 17.75 6.73
CA PRO A 178 -3.74 16.38 7.09
C PRO A 178 -4.78 16.35 8.20
N LEU A 179 -5.67 15.35 8.15
CA LEU A 179 -6.82 15.23 9.06
C LEU A 179 -6.49 14.49 10.37
N GLY A 180 -5.48 13.61 10.36
CA GLY A 180 -5.11 12.83 11.55
C GLY A 180 -4.95 11.34 11.29
N VAL A 181 -5.54 10.53 12.17
CA VAL A 181 -5.52 9.07 12.07
C VAL A 181 -6.70 8.59 11.23
N GLY A 182 -6.43 7.78 10.21
CA GLY A 182 -7.45 7.13 9.37
C GLY A 182 -7.53 5.63 9.61
N ALA A 183 -8.73 5.05 9.50
CA ALA A 183 -8.90 3.61 9.40
C ALA A 183 -8.95 3.19 7.93
N ILE A 184 -8.16 2.19 7.56
CA ILE A 184 -8.12 1.63 6.21
C ILE A 184 -8.81 0.27 6.24
N ILE A 185 -9.94 0.16 5.54
CA ILE A 185 -10.78 -1.05 5.50
C ILE A 185 -10.98 -1.42 4.03
N PRO A 186 -9.97 -2.04 3.38
CA PRO A 186 -10.05 -2.36 1.96
C PRO A 186 -10.90 -3.62 1.72
N PRO A 187 -11.53 -3.75 0.53
CA PRO A 187 -12.19 -4.99 0.12
C PRO A 187 -11.16 -6.09 -0.15
N TRP A 188 -11.58 -7.33 0.05
CA TRP A 188 -10.73 -8.51 -0.06
C TRP A 188 -10.38 -8.91 -1.51
N ASN A 189 -11.19 -8.51 -2.49
CA ASN A 189 -11.08 -8.97 -3.88
C ASN A 189 -10.01 -8.28 -4.72
N PHE A 190 -9.48 -7.14 -4.23
CA PHE A 190 -8.28 -6.47 -4.74
C PHE A 190 -7.30 -6.25 -3.57
N PRO A 191 -6.70 -7.35 -3.08
CA PRO A 191 -6.03 -7.34 -1.79
C PRO A 191 -4.76 -6.48 -1.76
N LEU A 192 -4.12 -6.25 -2.90
CA LEU A 192 -2.95 -5.38 -2.99
C LEU A 192 -3.32 -3.97 -3.47
N ALA A 193 -4.01 -3.85 -4.62
CA ALA A 193 -4.25 -2.54 -5.24
C ALA A 193 -5.04 -1.61 -4.33
N ILE A 194 -6.21 -2.04 -3.85
CA ILE A 194 -7.06 -1.14 -3.08
C ILE A 194 -6.49 -0.88 -1.68
N MET A 195 -5.90 -1.90 -1.05
CA MET A 195 -5.19 -1.71 0.23
C MET A 195 -4.05 -0.68 0.07
N ALA A 196 -3.21 -0.84 -0.94
CA ALA A 196 -2.14 0.10 -1.24
C ALA A 196 -2.69 1.48 -1.60
N GLY A 197 -3.70 1.57 -2.46
CA GLY A 197 -4.31 2.82 -2.90
C GLY A 197 -4.85 3.65 -1.74
N MET A 198 -5.68 3.05 -0.88
CA MET A 198 -6.25 3.73 0.29
C MET A 198 -5.17 4.16 1.29
N THR A 199 -4.21 3.26 1.58
CA THR A 199 -3.12 3.53 2.52
C THR A 199 -2.22 4.65 2.01
N MET A 200 -1.76 4.55 0.77
CA MET A 200 -0.80 5.51 0.20
C MET A 200 -1.42 6.89 -0.02
N ALA A 201 -2.70 6.97 -0.41
CA ALA A 201 -3.43 8.24 -0.50
C ALA A 201 -3.49 8.96 0.86
N ALA A 202 -3.81 8.22 1.93
CA ALA A 202 -3.88 8.79 3.28
C ALA A 202 -2.49 9.22 3.78
N VAL A 203 -1.49 8.34 3.63
CA VAL A 203 -0.13 8.57 4.15
C VAL A 203 0.56 9.72 3.43
N VAL A 204 0.47 9.81 2.10
CA VAL A 204 1.11 10.90 1.35
C VAL A 204 0.51 12.25 1.67
N ALA A 205 -0.80 12.31 1.98
CA ALA A 205 -1.47 13.52 2.43
C ALA A 205 -1.06 13.97 3.85
N GLY A 206 -0.21 13.21 4.53
CA GLY A 206 0.32 13.54 5.87
C GLY A 206 -0.48 12.93 7.02
N ASN A 207 -1.43 12.03 6.73
CA ASN A 207 -2.16 11.28 7.75
C ASN A 207 -1.38 10.04 8.19
N THR A 208 -1.74 9.50 9.36
CA THR A 208 -1.33 8.17 9.81
C THR A 208 -2.52 7.22 9.75
N VAL A 209 -2.26 5.91 9.72
CA VAL A 209 -3.32 4.94 9.47
C VAL A 209 -3.26 3.75 10.42
N VAL A 210 -4.42 3.18 10.69
CA VAL A 210 -4.60 1.83 11.21
C VAL A 210 -5.23 1.01 10.09
N LEU A 211 -4.53 -0.03 9.63
CA LEU A 211 -4.91 -0.93 8.55
C LEU A 211 -5.33 -2.28 9.15
#